data_c34b67130eaefc374ca30b2c4d38e535
#
_entry.id   c34b67130eaefc374ca30b2c4d38e535
#
_cell.length_a   1.000
_cell.length_b   1.000
_cell.length_c   1.000
_cell.angle_alpha   90.00
_cell.angle_beta   90.00
_cell.angle_gamma   90.00
#
_symmetry.space_group_name_H-M   'P 1'
#
loop_
_entity.id
_entity.type
_entity.pdbx_description
1 polymer ?
#
loop_
_entity_poly.entity_id
_entity_poly.type
_entity_poly.pdbx_seq_one_letter_code
_entity_poly.pdbx_strand_id
1 'polypeptide(L)'
;AGSAVAESADGIQWDGEYDVVVLGYGGAGANAAVAACESGAKVLLVDKAPAGLEGGNTMASGQFIMATDDPDQLYTYLTTLMGKFQNWDDEAVRAYCNGCAENYDWMVGPMGGDPEIICPTEHPSAPMENTAGTKDSWTERENPWGIGRKGWVYCWQEFPEYESGKHCLCLTASGTRFDRSYYNLCQKAVQAHDIEVWSGAPGKKLL
;
A
#
# COMPACT_ATOMS: atom_id res chain seq x y z
N ALA A 1 -18.85 24.07 17.22
CA ALA A 1 -19.01 22.70 16.71
C ALA A 1 -20.50 22.44 16.53
N GLY A 2 -21.01 22.54 15.31
CA GLY A 2 -22.39 22.20 14.99
C GLY A 2 -22.50 20.66 14.98
N SER A 3 -23.36 20.13 15.83
CA SER A 3 -23.77 18.74 15.73
C SER A 3 -24.56 18.58 14.42
N ALA A 4 -24.01 17.84 13.46
CA ALA A 4 -24.79 17.40 12.33
C ALA A 4 -25.92 16.52 12.90
N VAL A 5 -27.16 16.96 12.80
CA VAL A 5 -28.33 16.12 13.06
C VAL A 5 -28.40 15.15 11.90
N ALA A 6 -28.25 13.85 12.17
CA ALA A 6 -28.46 12.82 11.16
C ALA A 6 -29.91 12.97 10.66
N GLU A 7 -30.11 13.08 9.36
CA GLU A 7 -31.44 13.00 8.78
C GLU A 7 -32.00 11.62 9.03
N SER A 8 -33.31 11.55 9.32
CA SER A 8 -33.99 10.25 9.53
C SER A 8 -33.89 9.40 8.25
N ALA A 9 -33.47 8.15 8.41
CA ALA A 9 -33.50 7.16 7.34
C ALA A 9 -34.90 6.62 7.03
N ASP A 10 -35.91 7.14 7.70
CA ASP A 10 -37.30 6.70 7.55
C ASP A 10 -37.83 6.96 6.13
N GLY A 11 -38.29 5.92 5.47
CA GLY A 11 -38.85 5.98 4.13
C GLY A 11 -37.83 5.84 2.98
N ILE A 12 -36.53 5.59 3.29
CA ILE A 12 -35.52 5.25 2.27
C ILE A 12 -35.71 3.79 1.87
N GLN A 13 -35.79 3.56 0.56
CA GLN A 13 -35.64 2.20 0.02
C GLN A 13 -34.16 1.92 -0.20
N TRP A 14 -33.64 0.97 0.54
CA TRP A 14 -32.24 0.56 0.44
C TRP A 14 -32.03 -0.47 -0.66
N ASP A 15 -30.95 -0.33 -1.42
CA ASP A 15 -30.56 -1.28 -2.48
C ASP A 15 -29.86 -2.52 -1.90
N GLY A 16 -29.31 -2.44 -0.69
CA GLY A 16 -28.61 -3.55 -0.05
C GLY A 16 -28.26 -3.26 1.40
N GLU A 17 -27.80 -4.30 2.09
CA GLU A 17 -27.32 -4.27 3.47
C GLU A 17 -25.96 -4.94 3.54
N TYR A 18 -24.98 -4.26 4.12
CA TYR A 18 -23.57 -4.68 4.23
C TYR A 18 -23.04 -4.31 5.60
N ASP A 19 -22.07 -5.10 6.08
CA ASP A 19 -21.38 -4.81 7.34
C ASP A 19 -20.38 -3.66 7.15
N VAL A 20 -19.74 -3.61 5.99
CA VAL A 20 -18.74 -2.58 5.62
C VAL A 20 -18.99 -2.08 4.21
N VAL A 21 -19.05 -0.76 4.04
CA VAL A 21 -19.07 -0.10 2.74
C VAL A 21 -17.77 0.70 2.56
N VAL A 22 -16.98 0.34 1.57
CA VAL A 22 -15.72 1.01 1.24
C VAL A 22 -15.92 1.98 0.08
N LEU A 23 -15.56 3.26 0.28
CA LEU A 23 -15.68 4.30 -0.75
C LEU A 23 -14.34 4.54 -1.43
N GLY A 24 -14.23 4.16 -2.69
CA GLY A 24 -13.06 4.32 -3.54
C GLY A 24 -12.32 3.01 -3.80
N TYR A 25 -12.21 2.62 -5.08
CA TYR A 25 -11.53 1.40 -5.53
C TYR A 25 -10.11 1.72 -6.04
N GLY A 26 -9.34 2.45 -5.21
CA GLY A 26 -7.88 2.53 -5.35
C GLY A 26 -7.19 1.47 -4.49
N GLY A 27 -5.87 1.52 -4.38
CA GLY A 27 -5.11 0.57 -3.55
C GLY A 27 -5.58 0.52 -2.10
N ALA A 28 -5.80 1.67 -1.46
CA ALA A 28 -6.28 1.73 -0.08
C ALA A 28 -7.65 1.08 0.10
N GLY A 29 -8.60 1.38 -0.81
CA GLY A 29 -9.94 0.80 -0.74
C GLY A 29 -9.95 -0.70 -1.00
N ALA A 30 -9.18 -1.18 -1.98
CA ALA A 30 -9.05 -2.61 -2.25
C ALA A 30 -8.50 -3.36 -1.02
N ASN A 31 -7.43 -2.86 -0.40
CA ASN A 31 -6.87 -3.48 0.80
C ASN A 31 -7.86 -3.45 1.98
N ALA A 32 -8.55 -2.33 2.19
CA ALA A 32 -9.57 -2.23 3.24
C ALA A 32 -10.72 -3.21 3.03
N ALA A 33 -11.18 -3.36 1.78
CA ALA A 33 -12.25 -4.28 1.43
C ALA A 33 -11.84 -5.74 1.66
N VAL A 34 -10.63 -6.12 1.22
CA VAL A 34 -10.07 -7.46 1.46
C VAL A 34 -9.92 -7.73 2.96
N ALA A 35 -9.35 -6.78 3.72
CA ALA A 35 -9.19 -6.95 5.17
C ALA A 35 -10.52 -7.12 5.90
N ALA A 36 -11.56 -6.37 5.52
CA ALA A 36 -12.88 -6.52 6.07
C ALA A 36 -13.49 -7.89 5.71
N CYS A 37 -13.35 -8.34 4.46
CA CYS A 37 -13.82 -9.64 4.01
C CYS A 37 -13.11 -10.80 4.74
N GLU A 38 -11.78 -10.75 4.90
CA GLU A 38 -11.00 -11.72 5.67
C GLU A 38 -11.44 -11.78 7.15
N SER A 39 -11.98 -10.69 7.68
CA SER A 39 -12.56 -10.64 9.02
C SER A 39 -13.99 -11.19 9.08
N GLY A 40 -14.55 -11.69 7.98
CA GLY A 40 -15.88 -12.26 7.87
C GLY A 40 -17.01 -11.27 7.60
N ALA A 41 -16.70 -10.01 7.29
CA ALA A 41 -17.70 -9.00 6.98
C ALA A 41 -18.24 -9.15 5.54
N LYS A 42 -19.54 -8.88 5.37
CA LYS A 42 -20.14 -8.67 4.05
C LYS A 42 -19.77 -7.26 3.56
N VAL A 43 -19.00 -7.18 2.48
CA VAL A 43 -18.38 -5.92 2.02
C VAL A 43 -19.00 -5.45 0.71
N LEU A 44 -19.27 -4.15 0.60
CA LEU A 44 -19.53 -3.44 -0.65
C LEU A 44 -18.39 -2.47 -0.90
N LEU A 45 -17.77 -2.56 -2.09
CA LEU A 45 -16.76 -1.63 -2.56
C LEU A 45 -17.37 -0.75 -3.66
N VAL A 46 -17.40 0.56 -3.46
CA VAL A 46 -17.98 1.50 -4.42
C VAL A 46 -16.93 2.47 -4.95
N ASP A 47 -17.00 2.78 -6.24
CA ASP A 47 -16.16 3.80 -6.86
C ASP A 47 -16.95 4.73 -7.77
N LYS A 48 -16.56 6.00 -7.79
CA LYS A 48 -17.15 7.01 -8.69
C LYS A 48 -16.77 6.82 -10.15
N ALA A 49 -15.64 6.17 -10.41
CA ALA A 49 -15.17 5.90 -11.76
C ALA A 49 -16.05 4.83 -12.43
N PRO A 50 -16.30 4.94 -13.74
CA PRO A 50 -16.92 3.86 -14.50
C PRO A 50 -16.09 2.57 -14.44
N ALA A 51 -16.75 1.44 -14.68
CA ALA A 51 -16.08 0.14 -14.72
C ALA A 51 -14.88 0.13 -15.68
N GLY A 52 -13.75 -0.36 -15.22
CA GLY A 52 -12.47 -0.40 -15.93
C GLY A 52 -11.63 0.88 -15.85
N LEU A 53 -12.14 1.93 -15.19
CA LEU A 53 -11.42 3.20 -14.94
C LEU A 53 -11.16 3.47 -13.45
N GLU A 54 -11.42 2.48 -12.60
CA GLU A 54 -11.11 2.52 -11.18
C GLU A 54 -9.59 2.52 -10.96
N GLY A 55 -9.15 2.70 -9.73
CA GLY A 55 -7.74 2.60 -9.34
C GLY A 55 -7.12 3.90 -8.89
N GLY A 56 -7.70 5.03 -9.29
CA GLY A 56 -7.25 6.35 -8.85
C GLY A 56 -5.74 6.55 -9.01
N ASN A 57 -5.10 7.17 -8.04
CA ASN A 57 -3.66 7.42 -8.04
C ASN A 57 -2.83 6.12 -8.00
N THR A 58 -3.35 5.05 -7.41
CA THR A 58 -2.64 3.77 -7.34
C THR A 58 -2.36 3.21 -8.73
N MET A 59 -3.32 3.29 -9.63
CA MET A 59 -3.15 2.81 -11.01
C MET A 59 -2.03 3.55 -11.78
N ALA A 60 -1.77 4.82 -11.42
CA ALA A 60 -0.77 5.68 -12.07
C ALA A 60 0.51 5.86 -11.24
N SER A 61 0.64 5.15 -10.10
CA SER A 61 1.79 5.26 -9.20
C SER A 61 3.01 4.47 -9.69
N GLY A 62 4.12 4.60 -8.95
CA GLY A 62 5.32 3.78 -9.17
C GLY A 62 5.16 2.29 -8.84
N GLN A 63 4.02 1.89 -8.29
CA GLN A 63 3.68 0.51 -7.91
C GLN A 63 4.59 -0.08 -6.82
N PHE A 64 5.16 0.78 -5.98
CA PHE A 64 5.96 0.37 -4.83
C PHE A 64 5.12 0.24 -3.57
N ILE A 65 5.41 -0.79 -2.81
CA ILE A 65 4.93 -0.97 -1.45
C ILE A 65 6.13 -1.01 -0.53
N MET A 66 6.18 -0.11 0.44
CA MET A 66 7.25 -0.12 1.42
C MET A 66 7.12 -1.34 2.32
N ALA A 67 8.26 -1.96 2.61
CA ALA A 67 8.35 -3.09 3.51
C ALA A 67 9.64 -3.03 4.32
N THR A 68 9.73 -3.82 5.35
CA THR A 68 10.94 -3.95 6.16
C THR A 68 11.05 -5.36 6.74
N ASP A 69 12.26 -5.82 6.91
CA ASP A 69 12.61 -7.02 7.67
C ASP A 69 13.00 -6.69 9.12
N ASP A 70 13.10 -5.39 9.46
CA ASP A 70 13.42 -4.91 10.81
C ASP A 70 12.73 -3.56 11.05
N PRO A 71 11.55 -3.55 11.71
CA PRO A 71 10.79 -2.32 11.94
C PRO A 71 11.50 -1.32 12.85
N ASP A 72 12.37 -1.75 13.76
CA ASP A 72 13.14 -0.85 14.62
C ASP A 72 14.23 -0.13 13.83
N GLN A 73 14.87 -0.81 12.89
CA GLN A 73 15.82 -0.19 11.97
C GLN A 73 15.11 0.76 11.00
N LEU A 74 13.96 0.36 10.45
CA LEU A 74 13.16 1.25 9.61
C LEU A 74 12.73 2.51 10.39
N TYR A 75 12.29 2.36 11.64
CA TYR A 75 11.96 3.48 12.51
C TYR A 75 13.16 4.41 12.71
N THR A 76 14.32 3.85 13.03
CA THR A 76 15.57 4.61 13.20
C THR A 76 15.91 5.40 11.94
N TYR A 77 15.80 4.76 10.77
CA TYR A 77 16.05 5.39 9.48
C TYR A 77 15.10 6.56 9.22
N LEU A 78 13.78 6.32 9.33
CA LEU A 78 12.77 7.34 9.07
C LEU A 78 12.86 8.52 10.03
N THR A 79 13.05 8.29 11.33
CA THR A 79 13.14 9.36 12.32
C THR A 79 14.42 10.17 12.17
N THR A 80 15.49 9.55 11.69
CA THR A 80 16.73 10.27 11.38
C THR A 80 16.55 11.16 10.15
N LEU A 81 15.87 10.67 9.09
CA LEU A 81 15.53 11.51 7.94
C LEU A 81 14.63 12.69 8.33
N MET A 82 13.66 12.45 9.21
CA MET A 82 12.72 13.47 9.70
C MET A 82 13.33 14.38 10.77
N GLY A 83 14.49 14.08 11.31
CA GLY A 83 15.07 14.70 12.49
C GLY A 83 15.15 16.24 12.50
N LYS A 84 15.11 16.87 11.34
CA LYS A 84 15.05 18.33 11.20
C LYS A 84 13.63 18.89 11.28
N PHE A 85 12.62 18.07 11.16
CA PHE A 85 11.21 18.48 11.06
C PHE A 85 10.40 18.23 12.32
N GLN A 86 10.95 17.86 13.39
CA GLN A 86 10.54 17.68 14.80
C GLN A 86 9.03 17.60 15.17
N ASN A 87 8.12 17.43 14.23
CA ASN A 87 6.68 17.43 14.44
C ASN A 87 6.01 16.15 13.91
N TRP A 88 6.58 14.99 14.21
CA TRP A 88 5.90 13.73 13.92
C TRP A 88 5.30 13.13 15.19
N ASP A 89 4.26 12.36 15.02
CA ASP A 89 3.71 11.50 16.06
C ASP A 89 4.54 10.22 16.12
N ASP A 90 5.23 10.00 17.23
CA ASP A 90 6.11 8.85 17.42
C ASP A 90 5.35 7.53 17.36
N GLU A 91 4.15 7.48 17.94
CA GLU A 91 3.29 6.29 17.92
C GLU A 91 2.84 5.95 16.50
N ALA A 92 2.46 6.95 15.71
CA ALA A 92 2.09 6.78 14.32
C ALA A 92 3.25 6.27 13.45
N VAL A 93 4.47 6.80 13.66
CA VAL A 93 5.65 6.33 12.92
C VAL A 93 5.98 4.87 13.29
N ARG A 94 5.89 4.51 14.56
CA ARG A 94 6.10 3.11 14.99
C ARG A 94 5.05 2.18 14.41
N ALA A 95 3.78 2.57 14.45
CA ALA A 95 2.69 1.80 13.84
C ALA A 95 2.92 1.59 12.34
N TYR A 96 3.38 2.63 11.64
CA TYR A 96 3.75 2.54 10.23
C TYR A 96 4.89 1.54 9.98
N CYS A 97 5.97 1.61 10.77
CA CYS A 97 7.10 0.70 10.62
C CYS A 97 6.70 -0.76 10.89
N ASN A 98 5.88 -0.99 11.91
CA ASN A 98 5.35 -2.32 12.22
C ASN A 98 4.48 -2.85 11.08
N GLY A 99 3.57 -2.03 10.53
CA GLY A 99 2.77 -2.40 9.37
C GLY A 99 3.61 -2.69 8.12
N CYS A 100 4.73 -1.98 7.93
CA CYS A 100 5.65 -2.28 6.83
C CYS A 100 6.28 -3.68 6.93
N ALA A 101 6.47 -4.21 8.15
CA ALA A 101 6.98 -5.57 8.35
C ALA A 101 5.98 -6.65 7.92
N GLU A 102 4.69 -6.34 7.94
CA GLU A 102 3.60 -7.26 7.58
C GLU A 102 3.27 -7.23 6.08
N ASN A 103 3.74 -6.23 5.35
CA ASN A 103 3.31 -5.99 3.97
C ASN A 103 3.66 -7.12 3.00
N TYR A 104 4.77 -7.83 3.18
CA TYR A 104 5.10 -8.97 2.34
C TYR A 104 4.08 -10.10 2.53
N ASP A 105 3.83 -10.49 3.77
CA ASP A 105 2.89 -11.57 4.10
C ASP A 105 1.46 -11.20 3.68
N TRP A 106 1.09 -9.92 3.81
CA TRP A 106 -0.18 -9.41 3.33
C TRP A 106 -0.32 -9.54 1.81
N MET A 107 0.71 -9.16 1.05
CA MET A 107 0.69 -9.24 -0.41
C MET A 107 0.65 -10.69 -0.91
N VAL A 108 1.35 -11.61 -0.25
CA VAL A 108 1.39 -13.02 -0.65
C VAL A 108 0.14 -13.76 -0.19
N GLY A 109 -0.28 -13.57 1.04
CA GLY A 109 -1.45 -14.23 1.64
C GLY A 109 -2.77 -13.64 1.16
N PRO A 110 -3.36 -12.67 1.89
CA PRO A 110 -4.69 -12.15 1.57
C PRO A 110 -4.85 -11.57 0.17
N MET A 111 -3.80 -10.92 -0.37
CA MET A 111 -3.86 -10.37 -1.71
C MET A 111 -3.59 -11.39 -2.81
N GLY A 112 -3.15 -12.61 -2.48
CA GLY A 112 -2.93 -13.71 -3.42
C GLY A 112 -1.79 -13.47 -4.40
N GLY A 113 -0.78 -12.72 -3.99
CA GLY A 113 0.41 -12.46 -4.79
C GLY A 113 1.34 -13.68 -4.87
N ASP A 114 2.10 -13.76 -5.94
CA ASP A 114 3.05 -14.85 -6.15
C ASP A 114 4.35 -14.59 -5.33
N PRO A 115 4.68 -15.43 -4.35
CA PRO A 115 5.87 -15.27 -3.51
C PRO A 115 7.18 -15.34 -4.30
N GLU A 116 7.19 -15.97 -5.48
CA GLU A 116 8.37 -16.01 -6.33
C GLU A 116 8.56 -14.73 -7.15
N ILE A 117 7.48 -13.95 -7.32
CA ILE A 117 7.47 -12.71 -8.10
C ILE A 117 7.54 -11.50 -7.18
N ILE A 118 6.78 -11.50 -6.08
CA ILE A 118 6.80 -10.42 -5.09
C ILE A 118 8.17 -10.41 -4.42
N CYS A 119 8.96 -9.45 -4.79
CA CYS A 119 10.30 -9.27 -4.26
C CYS A 119 10.64 -7.78 -4.24
N PRO A 120 11.67 -7.39 -3.47
CA PRO A 120 12.30 -6.10 -3.68
C PRO A 120 12.65 -5.95 -5.16
N THR A 121 12.44 -4.76 -5.71
CA THR A 121 12.66 -4.49 -7.14
C THR A 121 14.02 -5.00 -7.58
N GLU A 122 14.05 -5.70 -8.70
CA GLU A 122 15.30 -5.85 -9.45
C GLU A 122 15.80 -4.45 -9.82
N HIS A 123 17.12 -4.29 -9.87
CA HIS A 123 17.75 -3.03 -10.22
C HIS A 123 17.07 -2.42 -11.45
N PRO A 124 16.58 -1.20 -11.36
CA PRO A 124 16.16 -0.51 -12.58
C PRO A 124 17.32 -0.47 -13.55
N SER A 125 17.10 -0.88 -14.77
CA SER A 125 18.10 -0.94 -15.85
C SER A 125 18.72 0.42 -16.23
N ALA A 126 18.34 1.48 -15.54
CA ALA A 126 19.04 2.75 -15.50
C ALA A 126 19.10 3.17 -14.03
N PRO A 127 20.30 3.45 -13.48
CA PRO A 127 20.38 4.24 -12.28
C PRO A 127 19.56 5.50 -12.57
N MET A 128 18.70 5.91 -11.62
CA MET A 128 18.20 7.27 -11.66
C MET A 128 19.44 8.14 -11.45
N GLU A 129 20.12 8.42 -12.56
CA GLU A 129 21.23 9.31 -12.54
C GLU A 129 20.73 10.64 -12.00
N ASN A 130 21.06 10.84 -10.72
CA ASN A 130 21.39 12.13 -10.19
C ASN A 130 20.45 13.26 -10.57
N THR A 131 19.25 13.25 -10.07
CA THR A 131 18.49 14.49 -9.99
C THR A 131 18.97 15.25 -8.76
N ALA A 132 19.77 16.28 -8.99
CA ALA A 132 20.12 17.33 -8.02
C ALA A 132 20.95 16.89 -6.80
N GLY A 133 22.11 16.23 -7.01
CA GLY A 133 23.13 16.09 -5.96
C GLY A 133 22.85 15.03 -4.91
N THR A 134 21.80 14.29 -5.02
CA THR A 134 21.50 13.12 -4.20
C THR A 134 22.07 11.88 -4.87
N LYS A 135 22.97 11.20 -4.21
CA LYS A 135 23.40 9.88 -4.63
C LYS A 135 22.38 8.88 -4.14
N ASP A 136 21.38 8.61 -4.96
CA ASP A 136 20.52 7.46 -4.74
C ASP A 136 21.37 6.22 -4.85
N SER A 137 21.65 5.57 -3.75
CA SER A 137 22.29 4.28 -3.78
C SER A 137 21.25 3.20 -3.60
N TRP A 138 21.02 2.51 -4.66
CA TRP A 138 20.44 1.20 -4.58
C TRP A 138 21.56 0.25 -4.13
N THR A 139 21.46 -0.25 -2.92
CA THR A 139 22.41 -1.24 -2.41
C THR A 139 21.79 -2.62 -2.60
N GLU A 140 22.51 -3.47 -3.33
CA GLU A 140 22.12 -4.87 -3.47
C GLU A 140 22.25 -5.57 -2.12
N ARG A 141 21.20 -6.27 -1.69
CA ARG A 141 21.23 -7.15 -0.53
C ARG A 141 20.44 -8.43 -0.80
N GLU A 142 20.67 -9.44 0.01
CA GLU A 142 19.83 -10.64 -0.03
C GLU A 142 18.39 -10.27 0.32
N ASN A 143 17.46 -10.80 -0.48
CA ASN A 143 16.04 -10.61 -0.23
C ASN A 143 15.64 -11.43 1.00
N PRO A 144 15.14 -10.81 2.09
CA PRO A 144 14.78 -11.52 3.30
C PRO A 144 13.56 -12.45 3.13
N TRP A 145 12.76 -12.25 2.08
CA TRP A 145 11.57 -13.07 1.81
C TRP A 145 11.72 -14.00 0.60
N GLY A 146 12.69 -13.78 -0.27
CA GLY A 146 12.85 -14.50 -1.53
C GLY A 146 13.98 -15.52 -1.49
N ILE A 147 13.68 -16.76 -1.88
CA ILE A 147 14.68 -17.83 -1.99
C ILE A 147 15.63 -17.51 -3.16
N GLY A 148 16.85 -17.13 -2.84
CA GLY A 148 17.92 -16.96 -3.82
C GLY A 148 17.87 -15.72 -4.70
N ARG A 149 16.94 -14.78 -4.45
CA ARG A 149 16.88 -13.50 -5.16
C ARG A 149 17.51 -12.40 -4.32
N LYS A 150 18.32 -11.58 -4.97
CA LYS A 150 18.85 -10.37 -4.38
C LYS A 150 17.88 -9.22 -4.64
N GLY A 151 17.56 -8.49 -3.58
CA GLY A 151 16.74 -7.29 -3.65
C GLY A 151 17.58 -6.02 -3.56
N TRP A 152 16.97 -4.92 -3.96
CA TRP A 152 17.58 -3.60 -3.85
C TRP A 152 16.95 -2.84 -2.69
N VAL A 153 17.80 -2.17 -1.94
CA VAL A 153 17.41 -1.33 -0.82
C VAL A 153 17.44 0.10 -1.29
N TYR A 154 16.36 0.82 -1.07
CA TYR A 154 16.33 2.25 -1.30
C TYR A 154 16.82 2.96 -0.03
N CYS A 155 18.03 3.49 -0.06
CA CYS A 155 18.52 4.36 1.00
C CYS A 155 19.19 5.61 0.43
N TRP A 156 19.05 6.71 1.14
CA TRP A 156 19.75 7.95 0.81
C TRP A 156 21.19 7.87 1.29
N GLN A 157 22.15 7.87 0.37
CA GLN A 157 23.59 7.76 0.70
C GLN A 157 24.20 8.97 1.39
N GLU A 158 23.49 10.07 1.47
CA GLU A 158 23.99 11.27 2.15
C GLU A 158 24.17 11.09 3.67
N PHE A 159 23.86 9.92 4.16
CA PHE A 159 23.88 9.59 5.56
C PHE A 159 24.57 8.22 5.74
N PRO A 160 25.92 8.18 5.72
CA PRO A 160 26.69 6.95 5.76
C PRO A 160 26.53 6.13 7.05
N GLU A 161 26.05 6.74 8.13
CA GLU A 161 25.65 6.06 9.37
C GLU A 161 24.35 5.24 9.25
N TYR A 162 23.72 5.22 8.08
CA TYR A 162 22.44 4.53 7.88
C TYR A 162 22.57 3.08 7.42
N GLU A 163 23.24 2.28 8.20
CA GLU A 163 23.03 0.83 8.11
C GLU A 163 21.54 0.47 8.23
N SER A 164 20.80 1.24 9.04
CA SER A 164 19.33 1.13 9.19
C SER A 164 18.56 1.33 7.87
N GLY A 165 19.09 2.10 6.92
CA GLY A 165 18.47 2.27 5.60
C GLY A 165 18.43 0.99 4.77
N LYS A 166 19.26 0.00 5.08
CA LYS A 166 19.23 -1.33 4.44
C LYS A 166 17.95 -2.10 4.73
N HIS A 167 17.19 -1.69 5.74
CA HIS A 167 15.94 -2.28 6.13
C HIS A 167 14.71 -1.55 5.55
N CYS A 168 14.94 -0.49 4.76
CA CYS A 168 13.91 0.22 4.01
C CYS A 168 13.77 -0.41 2.62
N LEU A 169 12.84 -1.33 2.46
CA LEU A 169 12.65 -2.14 1.26
C LEU A 169 11.43 -1.66 0.48
N CYS A 170 11.47 -1.81 -0.84
CA CYS A 170 10.34 -1.51 -1.72
C CYS A 170 9.94 -2.77 -2.49
N LEU A 171 8.80 -3.34 -2.16
CA LEU A 171 8.23 -4.48 -2.87
C LEU A 171 7.46 -4.03 -4.10
N THR A 172 7.46 -4.86 -5.13
CA THR A 172 6.57 -4.76 -6.29
C THR A 172 5.83 -6.08 -6.50
N ALA A 173 4.68 -6.01 -7.13
CA ALA A 173 3.87 -7.20 -7.41
C ALA A 173 4.33 -8.00 -8.63
N SER A 174 5.28 -7.48 -9.43
CA SER A 174 5.76 -8.10 -10.68
C SER A 174 7.29 -8.14 -10.81
N GLY A 175 8.02 -7.60 -9.84
CA GLY A 175 9.47 -7.35 -9.96
C GLY A 175 9.80 -6.09 -10.77
N THR A 176 8.83 -5.41 -11.36
CA THR A 176 9.01 -4.18 -12.16
C THR A 176 8.24 -3.00 -11.59
N ARG A 177 8.50 -1.80 -12.12
CA ARG A 177 7.87 -0.53 -11.72
C ARG A 177 6.98 0.01 -12.83
N PHE A 178 6.01 0.87 -12.48
CA PHE A 178 5.18 1.64 -13.41
C PHE A 178 4.35 0.78 -14.39
N ASP A 179 4.08 -0.47 -14.04
CA ASP A 179 3.43 -1.49 -14.87
C ASP A 179 1.99 -1.83 -14.44
N ARG A 180 1.45 -1.10 -13.49
CA ARG A 180 0.14 -1.34 -12.86
C ARG A 180 0.01 -2.66 -12.10
N SER A 181 1.09 -3.39 -11.88
CA SER A 181 1.05 -4.73 -11.29
C SER A 181 0.42 -4.77 -9.90
N TYR A 182 0.70 -3.77 -9.06
CA TYR A 182 0.09 -3.69 -7.74
C TYR A 182 -1.41 -3.45 -7.81
N TYR A 183 -1.88 -2.55 -8.70
CA TYR A 183 -3.32 -2.35 -8.84
C TYR A 183 -4.01 -3.58 -9.44
N ASN A 184 -3.37 -4.26 -10.39
CA ASN A 184 -3.87 -5.53 -10.92
C ASN A 184 -3.96 -6.61 -9.83
N LEU A 185 -2.99 -6.65 -8.91
CA LEU A 185 -3.05 -7.53 -7.73
C LEU A 185 -4.25 -7.18 -6.85
N CYS A 186 -4.48 -5.90 -6.57
CA CYS A 186 -5.67 -5.43 -5.84
C CYS A 186 -6.98 -5.89 -6.49
N GLN A 187 -7.10 -5.75 -7.81
CA GLN A 187 -8.30 -6.19 -8.54
C GLN A 187 -8.50 -7.71 -8.43
N LYS A 188 -7.44 -8.48 -8.61
CA LYS A 188 -7.50 -9.94 -8.46
C LYS A 188 -7.91 -10.36 -7.05
N ALA A 189 -7.37 -9.70 -6.02
CA ALA A 189 -7.73 -9.98 -4.64
C ALA A 189 -9.21 -9.68 -4.36
N VAL A 190 -9.72 -8.54 -4.79
CA VAL A 190 -11.14 -8.17 -4.66
C VAL A 190 -12.05 -9.21 -5.33
N GLN A 191 -11.67 -9.67 -6.53
CA GLN A 191 -12.41 -10.71 -7.25
C GLN A 191 -12.34 -12.07 -6.54
N ALA A 192 -11.16 -12.46 -6.04
CA ALA A 192 -10.96 -13.74 -5.36
C ALA A 192 -11.75 -13.86 -4.04
N HIS A 193 -12.05 -12.71 -3.41
CA HIS A 193 -12.87 -12.64 -2.19
C HIS A 193 -14.37 -12.44 -2.46
N ASP A 194 -14.81 -12.52 -3.72
CA ASP A 194 -16.20 -12.30 -4.13
C ASP A 194 -16.81 -10.99 -3.60
N ILE A 195 -15.98 -9.94 -3.44
CA ILE A 195 -16.41 -8.63 -2.95
C ILE A 195 -17.28 -7.96 -4.01
N GLU A 196 -18.47 -7.56 -3.64
CA GLU A 196 -19.37 -6.83 -4.54
C GLU A 196 -18.82 -5.43 -4.82
N VAL A 197 -18.80 -5.05 -6.12
CA VAL A 197 -18.25 -3.77 -6.59
C VAL A 197 -19.31 -2.99 -7.36
N TRP A 198 -19.54 -1.74 -6.95
CA TRP A 198 -20.38 -0.79 -7.71
C TRP A 198 -19.50 0.31 -8.29
N SER A 199 -19.28 0.24 -9.60
CA SER A 199 -18.56 1.27 -10.36
C SER A 199 -19.54 2.33 -10.87
N GLY A 200 -19.07 3.57 -11.08
CA GLY A 200 -19.90 4.70 -11.45
C GLY A 200 -20.87 5.16 -10.34
N ALA A 201 -20.60 4.75 -9.11
CA ALA A 201 -21.44 4.99 -7.91
C ALA A 201 -20.74 5.95 -6.94
N PRO A 202 -20.81 7.26 -7.13
CA PRO A 202 -20.18 8.21 -6.22
C PRO A 202 -20.89 8.28 -4.88
N GLY A 203 -20.14 8.16 -3.78
CA GLY A 203 -20.64 8.48 -2.45
C GLY A 203 -21.04 9.95 -2.37
N LYS A 204 -22.27 10.23 -1.93
CA LYS A 204 -22.81 11.60 -1.87
C LYS A 204 -23.00 12.10 -0.45
N LYS A 205 -23.52 11.28 0.42
CA LYS A 205 -23.93 11.69 1.77
C LYS A 205 -24.00 10.47 2.70
N LEU A 206 -23.59 10.67 3.93
CA LEU A 206 -23.93 9.80 5.05
C LEU A 206 -25.21 10.34 5.72
N LEU A 207 -26.09 9.46 6.09
CA LEU A 207 -27.37 9.80 6.74
C LEU A 207 -27.31 9.50 8.24
#